data_2acd3cadd33699272b372206d95c196a
#
_entry.id   2acd3cadd33699272b372206d95c196a
#
_cell.length_a   1.000
_cell.length_b   1.000
_cell.length_c   1.000
_cell.angle_alpha   90.00
_cell.angle_beta   90.00
_cell.angle_gamma   90.00
#
_symmetry.space_group_name_H-M   'P 1'
#
loop_
_entity.id
_entity.type
_entity.pdbx_description
1 polymer ?
#
loop_
_entity_poly.entity_id
_entity_poly.type
_entity_poly.pdbx_seq_one_letter_code
_entity_poly.pdbx_strand_id
1 'polypeptide(L)'
;YLRNFVPIKKQSMVKKKKKSSREDMRRKDATALIVELFRSLPDKRYSVKNLIASTGAVTRDEKERVRGIVRTLFEEGVIEAVADGKYRLNRSRRDVVEGVVDMTSSGALYVIVEGCDKDIYVNASHAGHALHGDRVKVAVTRRGRHGNPEGEVVEIVERSARKYVGVVETDEKESYAFVRVDNRKMPVDIFIPARGLKGAVNGRKVLVEITGWPDTMKSPEGRIVDVFGTPGDNDTEMHAILAEFDLPYSYPEE
;
A
#
# COMPACT_ATOMS: atom_id res chain seq x y z
N TYR A 1 -17.23 -65.01 12.39
CA TYR A 1 -17.41 -64.64 10.97
C TYR A 1 -18.42 -63.50 10.86
N LEU A 2 -17.99 -62.25 10.83
CA LEU A 2 -18.78 -61.13 10.30
C LEU A 2 -17.82 -60.20 9.53
N ARG A 3 -17.91 -60.25 8.20
CA ARG A 3 -17.19 -59.38 7.27
C ARG A 3 -17.72 -57.98 7.35
N ASN A 4 -16.83 -57.02 7.58
CA ASN A 4 -17.09 -55.61 7.50
C ASN A 4 -17.43 -55.18 6.07
N PHE A 5 -18.71 -54.93 5.82
CA PHE A 5 -19.20 -54.34 4.57
C PHE A 5 -19.06 -52.80 4.68
N VAL A 6 -18.04 -52.21 4.09
CA VAL A 6 -17.93 -50.76 3.95
C VAL A 6 -18.76 -50.31 2.78
N PRO A 7 -19.76 -49.45 2.94
CA PRO A 7 -20.68 -49.09 1.87
C PRO A 7 -19.98 -48.29 0.76
N ILE A 8 -20.21 -48.73 -0.47
CA ILE A 8 -19.66 -48.21 -1.74
C ILE A 8 -19.85 -46.69 -1.93
N LYS A 9 -20.83 -46.05 -1.25
CA LYS A 9 -21.06 -44.59 -1.28
C LYS A 9 -19.92 -43.73 -0.70
N LYS A 10 -19.15 -44.19 0.27
CA LYS A 10 -18.03 -43.43 0.84
C LYS A 10 -16.81 -43.34 -0.09
N GLN A 11 -16.58 -44.39 -0.92
CA GLN A 11 -15.46 -44.38 -1.86
C GLN A 11 -15.69 -43.44 -3.05
N SER A 12 -16.93 -43.27 -3.51
CA SER A 12 -17.27 -42.36 -4.61
C SER A 12 -17.19 -40.88 -4.20
N MET A 13 -17.53 -40.55 -2.95
CA MET A 13 -17.43 -39.20 -2.43
C MET A 13 -15.97 -38.73 -2.21
N VAL A 14 -15.11 -39.64 -1.74
CA VAL A 14 -13.67 -39.34 -1.54
C VAL A 14 -12.97 -39.18 -2.90
N LYS A 15 -13.31 -39.98 -3.90
CA LYS A 15 -12.80 -39.83 -5.27
C LYS A 15 -13.28 -38.54 -5.93
N LYS A 16 -14.54 -38.10 -5.72
CA LYS A 16 -15.07 -36.83 -6.21
C LYS A 16 -14.38 -35.63 -5.56
N LYS A 17 -14.19 -35.63 -4.23
CA LYS A 17 -13.45 -34.56 -3.53
C LYS A 17 -11.99 -34.43 -3.96
N LYS A 18 -11.26 -35.54 -4.12
CA LYS A 18 -9.86 -35.53 -4.62
C LYS A 18 -9.75 -35.06 -6.08
N LYS A 19 -10.73 -35.38 -6.92
CA LYS A 19 -10.75 -34.92 -8.31
C LYS A 19 -11.03 -33.40 -8.40
N SER A 20 -12.01 -32.92 -7.64
CA SER A 20 -12.31 -31.47 -7.51
C SER A 20 -11.09 -30.67 -7.03
N SER A 21 -10.42 -31.09 -5.97
CA SER A 21 -9.22 -30.42 -5.45
C SER A 21 -8.05 -30.37 -6.45
N ARG A 22 -7.85 -31.44 -7.26
CA ARG A 22 -6.84 -31.46 -8.32
C ARG A 22 -7.23 -30.59 -9.53
N GLU A 23 -8.52 -30.50 -9.83
CA GLU A 23 -9.04 -29.65 -10.90
C GLU A 23 -8.96 -28.18 -10.52
N ASP A 24 -9.20 -27.82 -9.27
CA ASP A 24 -9.07 -26.46 -8.74
C ASP A 24 -7.60 -26.00 -8.71
N MET A 25 -6.66 -26.89 -8.34
CA MET A 25 -5.23 -26.61 -8.37
C MET A 25 -4.73 -26.37 -9.81
N ARG A 26 -5.11 -27.24 -10.77
CA ARG A 26 -4.77 -27.08 -12.20
C ARG A 26 -5.38 -25.82 -12.81
N ARG A 27 -6.56 -25.37 -12.33
CA ARG A 27 -7.19 -24.12 -12.77
C ARG A 27 -6.43 -22.91 -12.26
N LYS A 28 -5.96 -22.91 -11.01
CA LYS A 28 -5.13 -21.85 -10.44
C LYS A 28 -3.81 -21.71 -11.20
N ASP A 29 -3.16 -22.82 -11.52
CA ASP A 29 -1.91 -22.83 -12.29
C ASP A 29 -2.11 -22.26 -13.71
N ALA A 30 -3.17 -22.66 -14.42
CA ALA A 30 -3.46 -22.15 -15.76
C ALA A 30 -3.84 -20.65 -15.76
N THR A 31 -4.56 -20.18 -14.75
CA THR A 31 -4.90 -18.76 -14.60
C THR A 31 -3.64 -17.94 -14.34
N ALA A 32 -2.78 -18.39 -13.43
CA ALA A 32 -1.53 -17.74 -13.11
C ALA A 32 -0.63 -17.64 -14.36
N LEU A 33 -0.48 -18.71 -15.12
CA LEU A 33 0.28 -18.74 -16.38
C LEU A 33 -0.24 -17.73 -17.41
N ILE A 34 -1.57 -17.66 -17.60
CA ILE A 34 -2.18 -16.73 -18.56
C ILE A 34 -1.96 -15.28 -18.12
N VAL A 35 -2.16 -14.97 -16.84
CA VAL A 35 -1.94 -13.63 -16.29
C VAL A 35 -0.48 -13.22 -16.42
N GLU A 36 0.45 -14.13 -16.10
CA GLU A 36 1.90 -13.90 -16.23
C GLU A 36 2.31 -13.65 -17.69
N LEU A 37 1.71 -14.39 -18.63
CA LEU A 37 1.95 -14.19 -20.05
C LEU A 37 1.54 -12.78 -20.53
N PHE A 38 0.40 -12.28 -20.07
CA PHE A 38 -0.05 -10.92 -20.34
C PHE A 38 0.82 -9.87 -19.66
N ARG A 39 1.27 -10.13 -18.43
CA ARG A 39 2.15 -9.21 -17.66
C ARG A 39 3.56 -9.13 -18.24
N SER A 40 4.11 -10.24 -18.72
CA SER A 40 5.46 -10.28 -19.31
C SER A 40 5.55 -9.51 -20.63
N LEU A 41 4.47 -9.48 -21.41
CA LEU A 41 4.39 -8.81 -22.72
C LEU A 41 3.08 -8.01 -22.84
N PRO A 42 2.93 -6.87 -22.13
CA PRO A 42 1.66 -6.14 -22.01
C PRO A 42 1.08 -5.63 -23.33
N ASP A 43 1.94 -5.33 -24.31
CA ASP A 43 1.55 -4.84 -25.65
C ASP A 43 1.14 -5.95 -26.61
N LYS A 44 1.49 -7.19 -26.26
CA LYS A 44 1.25 -8.31 -27.15
C LYS A 44 -0.23 -8.70 -27.13
N ARG A 45 -0.77 -8.93 -28.31
CA ARG A 45 -2.15 -9.35 -28.53
C ARG A 45 -2.20 -10.87 -28.68
N TYR A 46 -3.02 -11.53 -27.88
CA TYR A 46 -3.16 -12.97 -27.87
C TYR A 46 -4.56 -13.39 -28.32
N SER A 47 -4.66 -14.30 -29.29
CA SER A 47 -5.90 -14.99 -29.56
C SER A 47 -6.14 -16.10 -28.54
N VAL A 48 -7.39 -16.53 -28.38
CA VAL A 48 -7.70 -17.69 -27.52
C VAL A 48 -6.91 -18.94 -27.94
N LYS A 49 -6.65 -19.11 -29.24
CA LYS A 49 -5.82 -20.21 -29.77
C LYS A 49 -4.36 -20.11 -29.26
N ASN A 50 -3.78 -18.91 -29.24
CA ASN A 50 -2.44 -18.70 -28.71
C ASN A 50 -2.37 -19.03 -27.22
N LEU A 51 -3.35 -18.60 -26.43
CA LEU A 51 -3.41 -18.88 -24.99
C LEU A 51 -3.58 -20.38 -24.70
N ILE A 52 -4.42 -21.09 -25.46
CA ILE A 52 -4.55 -22.55 -25.37
C ILE A 52 -3.21 -23.23 -25.65
N ALA A 53 -2.49 -22.82 -26.71
CA ALA A 53 -1.17 -23.37 -27.05
C ALA A 53 -0.15 -23.10 -25.95
N SER A 54 -0.14 -21.89 -25.38
CA SER A 54 0.81 -21.48 -24.32
C SER A 54 0.57 -22.22 -22.99
N THR A 55 -0.65 -22.63 -22.71
CA THR A 55 -0.98 -23.42 -21.50
C THR A 55 -0.76 -24.93 -21.67
N GLY A 56 -0.42 -25.40 -22.87
CA GLY A 56 -0.25 -26.82 -23.17
C GLY A 56 -1.55 -27.63 -23.11
N ALA A 57 -2.72 -27.00 -23.21
CA ALA A 57 -4.02 -27.65 -23.17
C ALA A 57 -4.25 -28.51 -24.42
N VAL A 58 -4.35 -29.82 -24.25
CA VAL A 58 -4.51 -30.81 -25.34
C VAL A 58 -5.95 -31.28 -25.48
N THR A 59 -6.58 -31.65 -24.36
CA THR A 59 -7.93 -32.21 -24.34
C THR A 59 -9.00 -31.15 -24.57
N ARG A 60 -10.20 -31.62 -25.01
CA ARG A 60 -11.35 -30.73 -25.20
C ARG A 60 -11.71 -29.96 -23.91
N ASP A 61 -11.69 -30.65 -22.77
CA ASP A 61 -12.04 -30.08 -21.47
C ASP A 61 -11.01 -29.07 -20.98
N GLU A 62 -9.70 -29.28 -21.25
CA GLU A 62 -8.67 -28.34 -20.95
C GLU A 62 -8.77 -27.06 -21.79
N LYS A 63 -9.04 -27.19 -23.09
CA LYS A 63 -9.29 -26.06 -23.99
C LYS A 63 -10.51 -25.25 -23.57
N GLU A 64 -11.58 -25.91 -23.13
CA GLU A 64 -12.77 -25.22 -22.65
C GLU A 64 -12.51 -24.49 -21.33
N ARG A 65 -11.70 -25.06 -20.44
CA ARG A 65 -11.24 -24.38 -19.23
C ARG A 65 -10.45 -23.10 -19.55
N VAL A 66 -9.53 -23.14 -20.51
CA VAL A 66 -8.77 -21.95 -20.92
C VAL A 66 -9.71 -20.87 -21.46
N ARG A 67 -10.74 -21.26 -22.27
CA ARG A 67 -11.76 -20.30 -22.72
C ARG A 67 -12.54 -19.68 -21.57
N GLY A 68 -12.90 -20.48 -20.57
CA GLY A 68 -13.56 -20.02 -19.36
C GLY A 68 -12.68 -19.01 -18.58
N ILE A 69 -11.39 -19.30 -18.42
CA ILE A 69 -10.44 -18.39 -17.76
C ILE A 69 -10.33 -17.07 -18.52
N VAL A 70 -10.19 -17.10 -19.85
CA VAL A 70 -10.12 -15.89 -20.68
C VAL A 70 -11.39 -15.05 -20.54
N ARG A 71 -12.58 -15.70 -20.50
CA ARG A 71 -13.85 -15.01 -20.29
C ARG A 71 -13.89 -14.34 -18.92
N THR A 72 -13.54 -15.06 -17.85
CA THR A 72 -13.49 -14.50 -16.49
C THR A 72 -12.53 -13.31 -16.41
N LEU A 73 -11.31 -13.42 -16.96
CA LEU A 73 -10.34 -12.33 -16.98
C LEU A 73 -10.84 -11.11 -17.78
N PHE A 74 -11.63 -11.34 -18.83
CA PHE A 74 -12.26 -10.25 -19.58
C PHE A 74 -13.40 -9.61 -18.80
N GLU A 75 -14.30 -10.39 -18.19
CA GLU A 75 -15.41 -9.92 -17.37
C GLU A 75 -14.90 -9.15 -16.12
N GLU A 76 -13.82 -9.63 -15.53
CA GLU A 76 -13.11 -8.93 -14.43
C GLU A 76 -12.32 -7.70 -14.90
N GLY A 77 -12.22 -7.43 -16.21
CA GLY A 77 -11.50 -6.32 -16.79
C GLY A 77 -9.97 -6.42 -16.68
N VAL A 78 -9.42 -7.60 -16.41
CA VAL A 78 -7.95 -7.84 -16.37
C VAL A 78 -7.37 -7.74 -17.77
N ILE A 79 -8.11 -8.23 -18.75
CA ILE A 79 -7.77 -8.13 -20.18
C ILE A 79 -8.88 -7.41 -20.92
N GLU A 80 -8.52 -6.75 -22.00
CA GLU A 80 -9.46 -6.08 -22.90
C GLU A 80 -9.46 -6.71 -24.28
N ALA A 81 -10.62 -6.73 -24.94
CA ALA A 81 -10.73 -7.19 -26.31
C ALA A 81 -10.21 -6.12 -27.27
N VAL A 82 -9.42 -6.54 -28.25
CA VAL A 82 -8.96 -5.70 -29.36
C VAL A 82 -9.47 -6.29 -30.68
N ALA A 83 -9.25 -5.59 -31.79
CA ALA A 83 -9.66 -6.05 -33.10
C ALA A 83 -9.23 -7.52 -33.36
N ASP A 84 -9.96 -8.24 -34.20
CA ASP A 84 -9.70 -9.61 -34.65
C ASP A 84 -9.86 -10.70 -33.56
N GLY A 85 -10.67 -10.50 -32.53
CA GLY A 85 -10.92 -11.48 -31.48
C GLY A 85 -9.68 -11.83 -30.65
N LYS A 86 -8.76 -10.88 -30.55
CA LYS A 86 -7.58 -10.95 -29.69
C LYS A 86 -7.80 -10.18 -28.40
N TYR A 87 -7.02 -10.54 -27.40
CA TYR A 87 -7.01 -9.91 -26.09
C TYR A 87 -5.63 -9.35 -25.79
N ARG A 88 -5.56 -8.26 -25.04
CA ARG A 88 -4.35 -7.72 -24.44
C ARG A 88 -4.58 -7.38 -22.98
N LEU A 89 -3.52 -7.15 -22.23
CA LEU A 89 -3.63 -6.67 -20.85
C LEU A 89 -4.37 -5.33 -20.85
N ASN A 90 -5.39 -5.22 -20.00
CA ASN A 90 -6.10 -3.95 -19.82
C ASN A 90 -5.21 -2.99 -19.03
N ARG A 91 -4.57 -2.05 -19.70
CA ARG A 91 -3.70 -1.05 -19.08
C ARG A 91 -4.44 0.00 -18.27
N SER A 92 -5.76 0.11 -18.47
CA SER A 92 -6.60 1.02 -17.69
C SER A 92 -6.87 0.46 -16.29
N ARG A 93 -6.74 -0.84 -16.09
CA ARG A 93 -6.79 -1.47 -14.77
C ARG A 93 -5.40 -1.39 -14.14
N ARG A 94 -5.20 -0.36 -13.35
CA ARG A 94 -4.03 -0.27 -12.48
C ARG A 94 -4.15 -1.36 -11.41
N ASP A 95 -3.14 -2.22 -11.30
CA ASP A 95 -3.06 -3.15 -10.15
C ASP A 95 -2.93 -2.28 -8.90
N VAL A 96 -3.95 -2.27 -8.06
CA VAL A 96 -3.93 -1.57 -6.78
C VAL A 96 -3.45 -2.57 -5.73
N VAL A 97 -2.39 -2.23 -5.02
CA VAL A 97 -1.82 -3.02 -3.93
C VAL A 97 -1.76 -2.19 -2.67
N GLU A 98 -1.80 -2.85 -1.53
CA GLU A 98 -1.70 -2.22 -0.21
C GLU A 98 -0.31 -2.45 0.37
N GLY A 99 0.24 -1.43 1.02
CA GLY A 99 1.54 -1.50 1.65
C GLY A 99 1.80 -0.34 2.62
N VAL A 100 2.96 -0.38 3.27
CA VAL A 100 3.39 0.62 4.25
C VAL A 100 4.42 1.56 3.61
N VAL A 101 4.27 2.85 3.86
CA VAL A 101 5.12 3.90 3.30
C VAL A 101 6.45 4.01 4.05
N ASP A 102 7.57 3.91 3.33
CA ASP A 102 8.86 4.45 3.74
C ASP A 102 9.17 5.70 2.90
N MET A 103 9.18 6.86 3.55
CA MET A 103 9.40 8.15 2.90
C MET A 103 10.88 8.53 2.93
N THR A 104 11.36 9.07 1.82
CA THR A 104 12.68 9.68 1.71
C THR A 104 12.65 11.15 2.15
N SER A 105 13.81 11.72 2.43
CA SER A 105 13.94 13.16 2.74
C SER A 105 13.56 14.09 1.59
N SER A 106 13.47 13.58 0.36
CA SER A 106 13.01 14.34 -0.81
C SER A 106 11.50 14.27 -1.04
N GLY A 107 10.75 13.58 -0.16
CA GLY A 107 9.31 13.39 -0.27
C GLY A 107 8.86 12.27 -1.23
N ALA A 108 9.79 11.56 -1.87
CA ALA A 108 9.47 10.36 -2.60
C ALA A 108 9.22 9.19 -1.64
N LEU A 109 8.40 8.22 -2.04
CA LEU A 109 8.03 7.09 -1.22
C LEU A 109 8.54 5.78 -1.82
N TYR A 110 8.86 4.85 -0.93
CA TYR A 110 8.93 3.42 -1.21
C TYR A 110 7.79 2.74 -0.46
N VAL A 111 6.89 2.07 -1.17
CA VAL A 111 5.78 1.34 -0.54
C VAL A 111 6.15 -0.12 -0.45
N ILE A 112 6.30 -0.58 0.80
CA ILE A 112 6.67 -1.94 1.16
C ILE A 112 5.40 -2.78 1.15
N VAL A 113 5.32 -3.73 0.23
CA VAL A 113 4.17 -4.64 0.07
C VAL A 113 4.57 -6.02 0.59
N GLU A 114 3.78 -6.54 1.51
CA GLU A 114 4.03 -7.85 2.09
C GLU A 114 4.02 -8.96 1.01
N GLY A 115 5.04 -9.82 1.03
CA GLY A 115 5.20 -10.90 0.06
C GLY A 115 5.73 -10.50 -1.32
N CYS A 116 6.12 -9.23 -1.51
CA CYS A 116 6.77 -8.76 -2.73
C CYS A 116 8.27 -8.57 -2.50
N ASP A 117 9.10 -9.02 -3.47
CA ASP A 117 10.56 -8.87 -3.40
C ASP A 117 11.06 -7.43 -3.62
N LYS A 118 10.19 -6.55 -4.12
CA LYS A 118 10.55 -5.18 -4.49
C LYS A 118 9.49 -4.19 -4.04
N ASP A 119 9.98 -3.11 -3.45
CA ASP A 119 9.15 -1.98 -3.07
C ASP A 119 8.67 -1.19 -4.29
N ILE A 120 7.51 -0.56 -4.15
CA ILE A 120 6.94 0.29 -5.19
C ILE A 120 7.44 1.71 -4.98
N TYR A 121 8.16 2.23 -5.96
CA TYR A 121 8.59 3.63 -5.96
C TYR A 121 7.42 4.55 -6.36
N VAL A 122 7.19 5.58 -5.55
CA VAL A 122 6.20 6.63 -5.80
C VAL A 122 6.90 7.98 -5.76
N ASN A 123 6.84 8.72 -6.86
CA ASN A 123 7.39 10.07 -6.92
C ASN A 123 6.63 11.01 -5.97
N ALA A 124 7.30 12.00 -5.39
CA ALA A 124 6.70 12.97 -4.47
C ALA A 124 5.43 13.65 -5.04
N SER A 125 5.38 13.91 -6.36
CA SER A 125 4.19 14.47 -7.02
C SER A 125 2.98 13.53 -7.08
N HIS A 126 3.18 12.23 -6.86
CA HIS A 126 2.15 11.19 -6.85
C HIS A 126 1.95 10.57 -5.46
N ALA A 127 2.62 11.13 -4.45
CA ALA A 127 2.53 10.67 -3.06
C ALA A 127 1.20 11.06 -2.39
N GLY A 128 0.47 12.02 -2.95
CA GLY A 128 -0.67 12.63 -2.29
C GLY A 128 -0.26 13.23 -0.94
N HIS A 129 -1.03 12.96 0.09
CA HIS A 129 -0.73 13.36 1.47
C HIS A 129 -0.21 12.19 2.32
N ALA A 130 0.35 11.14 1.70
CA ALA A 130 0.90 10.01 2.41
C ALA A 130 2.19 10.38 3.14
N LEU A 131 2.33 9.92 4.37
CA LEU A 131 3.47 10.15 5.25
C LEU A 131 4.19 8.84 5.59
N HIS A 132 5.39 8.97 6.12
CA HIS A 132 6.17 7.81 6.56
C HIS A 132 5.42 6.99 7.63
N GLY A 133 5.27 5.70 7.39
CA GLY A 133 4.57 4.76 8.24
C GLY A 133 3.06 4.61 7.93
N ASP A 134 2.49 5.44 7.06
CA ASP A 134 1.09 5.28 6.63
C ASP A 134 0.90 3.96 5.88
N ARG A 135 -0.27 3.35 6.05
CA ARG A 135 -0.76 2.25 5.21
C ARG A 135 -1.56 2.82 4.06
N VAL A 136 -1.13 2.52 2.84
CA VAL A 136 -1.68 3.12 1.62
C VAL A 136 -2.05 2.08 0.58
N LYS A 137 -3.00 2.42 -0.29
CA LYS A 137 -3.22 1.73 -1.56
C LYS A 137 -2.50 2.47 -2.67
N VAL A 138 -1.73 1.73 -3.46
CA VAL A 138 -0.94 2.25 -4.58
C VAL A 138 -1.38 1.59 -5.87
N ALA A 139 -1.72 2.42 -6.86
CA ALA A 139 -1.95 1.96 -8.22
C ALA A 139 -0.60 1.84 -8.94
N VAL A 140 -0.22 0.61 -9.28
CA VAL A 140 1.03 0.34 -10.01
C VAL A 140 0.87 0.79 -11.46
N THR A 141 1.70 1.72 -11.91
CA THR A 141 1.58 2.35 -13.24
C THR A 141 2.47 1.71 -14.28
N ARG A 142 3.71 1.36 -13.93
CA ARG A 142 4.70 0.75 -14.84
C ARG A 142 5.85 0.10 -14.07
N ARG A 143 6.66 -0.68 -14.78
CA ARG A 143 8.01 -1.06 -14.29
C ARG A 143 8.94 0.12 -14.52
N GLY A 144 9.53 0.64 -13.45
CA GLY A 144 10.49 1.75 -13.50
C GLY A 144 11.78 1.40 -14.24
N ARG A 145 12.51 2.43 -14.65
CA ARG A 145 13.77 2.30 -15.41
C ARG A 145 14.85 1.49 -14.66
N HIS A 146 14.80 1.44 -13.32
CA HIS A 146 15.76 0.72 -12.47
C HIS A 146 15.24 -0.62 -11.98
N GLY A 147 14.17 -1.15 -12.58
CA GLY A 147 13.62 -2.47 -12.27
C GLY A 147 12.70 -2.53 -11.06
N ASN A 148 12.46 -1.41 -10.35
CA ASN A 148 11.41 -1.31 -9.33
C ASN A 148 10.09 -0.91 -9.99
N PRO A 149 8.94 -1.43 -9.53
CA PRO A 149 7.65 -0.93 -10.00
C PRO A 149 7.46 0.52 -9.56
N GLU A 150 6.83 1.32 -10.43
CA GLU A 150 6.43 2.69 -10.12
C GLU A 150 4.92 2.75 -9.91
N GLY A 151 4.47 3.62 -9.00
CA GLY A 151 3.06 3.74 -8.66
C GLY A 151 2.63 5.15 -8.28
N GLU A 152 1.36 5.27 -7.95
CA GLU A 152 0.69 6.48 -7.47
C GLU A 152 -0.19 6.10 -6.27
N VAL A 153 -0.12 6.85 -5.18
CA VAL A 153 -1.01 6.67 -4.02
C VAL A 153 -2.43 7.05 -4.43
N VAL A 154 -3.36 6.12 -4.26
CA VAL A 154 -4.78 6.34 -4.58
C VAL A 154 -5.64 6.49 -3.34
N GLU A 155 -5.19 5.95 -2.21
CA GLU A 155 -5.93 6.00 -0.95
C GLU A 155 -4.96 5.83 0.23
N ILE A 156 -5.18 6.59 1.30
CA ILE A 156 -4.54 6.37 2.60
C ILE A 156 -5.53 5.57 3.43
N VAL A 157 -5.20 4.29 3.67
CA VAL A 157 -6.07 3.36 4.40
C VAL A 157 -6.03 3.63 5.89
N GLU A 158 -4.82 3.87 6.41
CA GLU A 158 -4.58 4.10 7.83
C GLU A 158 -3.42 5.07 8.01
N ARG A 159 -3.63 6.10 8.83
CA ARG A 159 -2.58 7.04 9.23
C ARG A 159 -1.68 6.41 10.27
N SER A 160 -0.40 6.61 10.12
CA SER A 160 0.55 6.33 11.18
C SER A 160 0.25 7.19 12.40
N ALA A 161 0.15 6.57 13.59
CA ALA A 161 -0.03 7.30 14.85
C ALA A 161 1.24 8.02 15.33
N ARG A 162 2.21 8.27 14.45
CA ARG A 162 3.46 8.94 14.80
C ARG A 162 3.22 10.35 15.29
N LYS A 163 3.94 10.66 16.35
CA LYS A 163 4.11 12.03 16.84
C LYS A 163 5.40 12.60 16.25
N TYR A 164 5.45 13.90 16.12
CA TYR A 164 6.58 14.61 15.53
C TYR A 164 7.14 15.61 16.54
N VAL A 165 8.47 15.66 16.64
CA VAL A 165 9.17 16.69 17.40
C VAL A 165 9.55 17.83 16.45
N GLY A 166 9.43 19.05 16.92
CA GLY A 166 9.82 20.22 16.14
C GLY A 166 9.81 21.51 16.97
N VAL A 167 10.09 22.62 16.32
CA VAL A 167 10.12 23.93 16.92
C VAL A 167 8.92 24.77 16.47
N VAL A 168 8.26 25.42 17.41
CA VAL A 168 7.09 26.28 17.16
C VAL A 168 7.53 27.60 16.55
N GLU A 169 6.88 27.99 15.47
CA GLU A 169 6.95 29.32 14.85
C GLU A 169 5.54 29.92 14.82
N THR A 170 5.28 30.91 15.69
CA THR A 170 3.97 31.60 15.78
C THR A 170 3.92 32.80 14.85
N ASP A 171 2.70 33.20 14.47
CA ASP A 171 2.45 34.52 13.88
C ASP A 171 2.56 35.64 14.92
N GLU A 172 2.64 36.90 14.48
CA GLU A 172 2.79 38.09 15.36
C GLU A 172 1.63 38.21 16.37
N LYS A 173 0.46 37.63 16.09
CA LYS A 173 -0.73 37.72 16.94
C LYS A 173 -0.94 36.42 17.76
N GLU A 174 -0.04 35.45 17.65
CA GLU A 174 -0.15 34.14 18.29
C GLU A 174 -1.50 33.44 18.05
N SER A 175 -2.12 33.73 16.90
CA SER A 175 -3.42 33.16 16.54
C SER A 175 -3.35 31.78 15.88
N TYR A 176 -2.18 31.41 15.39
CA TYR A 176 -1.82 30.08 14.89
C TYR A 176 -0.30 29.91 14.93
N ALA A 177 0.16 28.69 14.71
CA ALA A 177 1.59 28.41 14.59
C ALA A 177 1.84 27.42 13.43
N PHE A 178 3.10 27.40 13.01
CA PHE A 178 3.67 26.27 12.31
C PHE A 178 4.67 25.56 13.20
N VAL A 179 4.75 24.26 13.11
CA VAL A 179 5.81 23.48 13.75
C VAL A 179 6.75 22.99 12.67
N ARG A 180 7.97 23.53 12.68
CA ARG A 180 9.06 23.04 11.84
C ARG A 180 9.59 21.76 12.44
N VAL A 181 9.32 20.65 11.76
CA VAL A 181 9.64 19.31 12.25
C VAL A 181 11.13 19.01 12.09
N ASP A 182 11.74 18.41 13.13
CA ASP A 182 13.16 18.04 13.11
C ASP A 182 13.43 16.85 12.19
N ASN A 183 12.46 15.97 12.04
CA ASN A 183 12.57 14.75 11.23
C ASN A 183 12.56 15.07 9.72
N ARG A 184 13.68 14.78 9.05
CA ARG A 184 13.86 15.04 7.61
C ARG A 184 12.90 14.24 6.70
N LYS A 185 12.24 13.20 7.22
CA LYS A 185 11.21 12.47 6.49
C LYS A 185 9.85 13.17 6.49
N MET A 186 9.73 14.32 7.19
CA MET A 186 8.54 15.17 7.13
C MET A 186 8.84 16.35 6.19
N PRO A 187 8.25 16.37 4.98
CA PRO A 187 8.66 17.32 3.94
C PRO A 187 8.06 18.73 4.09
N VAL A 188 7.13 18.91 5.03
CA VAL A 188 6.38 20.16 5.24
C VAL A 188 6.19 20.44 6.73
N ASP A 189 6.01 21.71 7.07
CA ASP A 189 5.70 22.14 8.44
C ASP A 189 4.26 21.77 8.79
N ILE A 190 3.99 21.54 10.09
CA ILE A 190 2.67 21.19 10.59
C ILE A 190 1.96 22.48 11.02
N PHE A 191 0.78 22.74 10.46
CA PHE A 191 -0.06 23.87 10.86
C PHE A 191 -0.80 23.57 12.16
N ILE A 192 -0.71 24.49 13.12
CA ILE A 192 -1.36 24.39 14.44
C ILE A 192 -2.37 25.54 14.58
N PRO A 193 -3.68 25.26 14.53
CA PRO A 193 -4.68 26.27 14.80
C PRO A 193 -4.66 26.71 16.28
N ALA A 194 -5.22 27.88 16.60
CA ALA A 194 -5.27 28.44 17.96
C ALA A 194 -5.69 27.43 19.02
N ARG A 195 -6.69 26.61 18.73
CA ARG A 195 -7.21 25.56 19.62
C ARG A 195 -6.20 24.44 19.93
N GLY A 196 -5.17 24.28 19.09
CA GLY A 196 -4.15 23.21 19.19
C GLY A 196 -2.84 23.67 19.84
N LEU A 197 -2.69 24.96 20.17
CA LEU A 197 -1.42 25.55 20.64
C LEU A 197 -1.00 25.10 22.06
N LYS A 198 -1.92 24.69 22.91
CA LYS A 198 -1.65 24.22 24.30
C LYS A 198 -0.74 25.18 25.10
N GLY A 199 -0.81 26.49 24.82
CA GLY A 199 0.04 27.51 25.47
C GLY A 199 1.51 27.48 25.05
N ALA A 200 1.85 26.84 23.96
CA ALA A 200 3.21 26.84 23.44
C ALA A 200 3.59 28.24 22.94
N VAL A 201 4.81 28.64 23.28
CA VAL A 201 5.38 29.94 22.94
C VAL A 201 6.33 29.78 21.74
N ASN A 202 6.49 30.83 20.95
CA ASN A 202 7.42 30.87 19.82
C ASN A 202 8.83 30.40 20.21
N GLY A 203 9.46 29.60 19.35
CA GLY A 203 10.78 29.05 19.54
C GLY A 203 10.91 27.90 20.53
N ARG A 204 9.81 27.39 21.09
CA ARG A 204 9.84 26.21 21.97
C ARG A 204 9.82 24.91 21.19
N LYS A 205 10.52 23.91 21.74
CA LYS A 205 10.49 22.54 21.24
C LYS A 205 9.25 21.83 21.75
N VAL A 206 8.54 21.17 20.86
CA VAL A 206 7.22 20.57 21.13
C VAL A 206 7.08 19.20 20.53
N LEU A 207 6.17 18.43 21.08
CA LEU A 207 5.64 17.19 20.51
C LEU A 207 4.29 17.49 19.86
N VAL A 208 4.13 17.08 18.61
CA VAL A 208 2.93 17.34 17.81
C VAL A 208 2.36 16.06 17.25
N GLU A 209 1.05 15.98 17.24
CA GLU A 209 0.27 14.92 16.58
C GLU A 209 -0.50 15.53 15.41
N ILE A 210 -0.49 14.87 14.25
CA ILE A 210 -1.30 15.26 13.10
C ILE A 210 -2.75 14.86 13.35
N THR A 211 -3.67 15.82 13.23
CA THR A 211 -5.10 15.61 13.38
C THR A 211 -5.83 15.44 12.05
N GLY A 212 -5.23 15.95 10.96
CA GLY A 212 -5.76 15.80 9.62
C GLY A 212 -4.89 16.47 8.55
N TRP A 213 -5.20 16.20 7.29
CA TRP A 213 -4.60 16.90 6.16
C TRP A 213 -5.66 17.12 5.07
N PRO A 214 -6.40 18.24 5.11
CA PRO A 214 -7.37 18.58 4.09
C PRO A 214 -6.71 18.77 2.72
N ASP A 215 -7.33 18.32 1.65
CA ASP A 215 -6.79 18.43 0.28
C ASP A 215 -6.56 19.86 -0.17
N THR A 216 -7.26 20.81 0.44
CA THR A 216 -7.11 22.25 0.16
C THR A 216 -5.90 22.89 0.84
N MET A 217 -5.25 22.19 1.77
CA MET A 217 -4.14 22.70 2.56
C MET A 217 -2.79 22.11 2.11
N LYS A 218 -1.78 22.96 2.06
CA LYS A 218 -0.40 22.55 1.74
C LYS A 218 0.31 21.85 2.92
N SER A 219 -0.11 22.17 4.14
CA SER A 219 0.43 21.63 5.39
C SER A 219 -0.63 20.81 6.12
N PRO A 220 -0.25 19.71 6.80
CA PRO A 220 -1.18 19.01 7.66
C PRO A 220 -1.56 19.86 8.87
N GLU A 221 -2.78 19.68 9.36
CA GLU A 221 -3.24 20.25 10.62
C GLU A 221 -2.84 19.33 11.78
N GLY A 222 -2.29 19.92 12.85
CA GLY A 222 -1.91 19.20 14.05
C GLY A 222 -2.33 19.87 15.33
N ARG A 223 -2.04 19.20 16.44
CA ARG A 223 -2.16 19.77 17.79
C ARG A 223 -0.88 19.49 18.59
N ILE A 224 -0.49 20.41 19.44
CA ILE A 224 0.60 20.24 20.36
C ILE A 224 0.17 19.27 21.47
N VAL A 225 0.92 18.18 21.63
CA VAL A 225 0.71 17.18 22.67
C VAL A 225 1.47 17.56 23.91
N ASP A 226 2.74 18.02 23.74
CA ASP A 226 3.59 18.42 24.85
C ASP A 226 4.56 19.51 24.48
N VAL A 227 5.06 20.25 25.49
CA VAL A 227 6.03 21.35 25.36
C VAL A 227 7.25 20.99 26.20
N PHE A 228 8.40 20.77 25.55
CA PHE A 228 9.62 20.32 26.22
C PHE A 228 10.46 21.46 26.79
N GLY A 229 10.68 22.52 26.00
CA GLY A 229 11.50 23.60 26.46
C GLY A 229 12.24 24.38 25.35
N THR A 230 13.42 24.87 25.64
CA THR A 230 14.26 25.60 24.69
C THR A 230 15.11 24.63 23.87
N PRO A 231 15.12 24.73 22.52
CA PRO A 231 16.01 23.92 21.71
C PRO A 231 17.49 24.08 22.13
N GLY A 232 18.21 22.97 22.20
CA GLY A 232 19.62 22.93 22.59
C GLY A 232 19.86 22.64 24.09
N ASP A 233 18.86 22.75 24.95
CA ASP A 233 18.98 22.30 26.32
C ASP A 233 19.02 20.76 26.40
N ASN A 234 19.93 20.19 27.16
CA ASN A 234 20.11 18.72 27.23
C ASN A 234 18.84 17.98 27.63
N ASP A 235 18.10 18.43 28.63
CA ASP A 235 16.89 17.81 29.10
C ASP A 235 15.78 17.90 28.03
N THR A 236 15.67 19.04 27.36
CA THR A 236 14.73 19.26 26.26
C THR A 236 15.01 18.30 25.09
N GLU A 237 16.28 18.17 24.68
CA GLU A 237 16.65 17.28 23.57
C GLU A 237 16.47 15.81 23.95
N MET A 238 16.81 15.43 25.17
CA MET A 238 16.62 14.06 25.66
C MET A 238 15.13 13.67 25.68
N HIS A 239 14.27 14.53 26.25
CA HIS A 239 12.83 14.29 26.27
C HIS A 239 12.23 14.22 24.86
N ALA A 240 12.69 15.10 23.97
CA ALA A 240 12.27 15.13 22.57
C ALA A 240 12.61 13.82 21.85
N ILE A 241 13.84 13.31 22.01
CA ILE A 241 14.26 12.03 21.42
C ILE A 241 13.42 10.89 21.96
N LEU A 242 13.25 10.77 23.27
CA LEU A 242 12.44 9.72 23.88
C LEU A 242 11.02 9.74 23.35
N ALA A 243 10.41 10.93 23.25
CA ALA A 243 9.05 11.10 22.76
C ALA A 243 8.90 10.77 21.26
N GLU A 244 9.90 11.07 20.43
CA GLU A 244 9.89 10.73 18.99
C GLU A 244 9.85 9.20 18.78
N PHE A 245 10.48 8.43 19.68
CA PHE A 245 10.49 6.98 19.66
C PHE A 245 9.38 6.34 20.51
N ASP A 246 8.42 7.14 20.98
CA ASP A 246 7.30 6.70 21.83
C ASP A 246 7.76 6.00 23.13
N LEU A 247 8.92 6.42 23.65
CA LEU A 247 9.49 5.97 24.92
C LEU A 247 9.02 6.87 26.05
N PRO A 248 8.89 6.37 27.31
CA PRO A 248 8.56 7.18 28.47
C PRO A 248 9.62 8.27 28.68
N TYR A 249 9.21 9.53 28.72
CA TYR A 249 10.06 10.70 28.96
C TYR A 249 9.66 11.50 30.20
N SER A 250 8.59 11.10 30.89
CA SER A 250 8.19 11.63 32.18
C SER A 250 7.95 10.47 33.16
N TYR A 251 8.29 10.68 34.41
CA TYR A 251 7.91 9.73 35.46
C TYR A 251 6.43 9.94 35.79
N PRO A 252 5.66 8.86 36.06
CA PRO A 252 4.30 8.99 36.59
C PRO A 252 4.40 9.74 37.91
N GLU A 253 3.57 10.76 38.11
CA GLU A 253 3.37 11.35 39.44
C GLU A 253 2.72 10.29 40.32
N GLU A 254 3.32 9.98 41.52
CA GLU A 254 2.81 9.06 42.51
C GLU A 254 1.50 9.58 43.14
#